data_b50b348a9baeafd758dc0301c0589eca
#
_entry.id   b50b348a9baeafd758dc0301c0589eca
#
_cell.length_a   1.000
_cell.length_b   1.000
_cell.length_c   1.000
_cell.angle_alpha   90.00
_cell.angle_beta   90.00
_cell.angle_gamma   90.00
#
_symmetry.space_group_name_H-M   'P 1'
#
loop_
_entity.id
_entity.type
_entity.pdbx_description
1 polymer ?
#
loop_
_entity_poly.entity_id
_entity_poly.type
_entity_poly.pdbx_seq_one_letter_code
_entity_poly.pdbx_strand_id
1 'polypeptide(L)'
;MTTILKLWLSTIATVFANPGALLVFATLYAFLLVASYIFIWIREATIWQVLITYALMILIPIAFFTLQAAIINRALDQKLRWRVILIDALKFLAVTIPVVLVVWLLYYLLNKVSARYPAPVVEIPPPTKGAQPTTPTKPPLHWPSLIFATLRFVLWGVAFPLAAIHLWIAIAGGEVRSHGAKLLFKRIASALARAFSADSVLIYLLGLIIFFVLPYVILVPTLRFNGNKTEFAFFGLRLLLAFVFSLIGWVLTLTTFARAEPSLPPDVSAQAVALPTESAA
;
A
#
# COMPACT_ATOMS: atom_id res chain seq x y z
N MET A 1 20.29 -11.56 3.27
CA MET A 1 19.46 -12.00 2.12
C MET A 1 18.83 -13.38 2.33
N THR A 2 19.55 -14.40 2.80
CA THR A 2 18.98 -15.73 3.10
C THR A 2 17.85 -15.73 4.13
N THR A 3 17.90 -14.85 5.14
CA THR A 3 16.88 -14.76 6.21
C THR A 3 15.55 -14.22 5.67
N ILE A 4 15.58 -13.17 4.84
CA ILE A 4 14.38 -12.58 4.24
C ILE A 4 13.70 -13.57 3.30
N LEU A 5 14.48 -14.31 2.48
CA LEU A 5 13.94 -15.31 1.58
C LEU A 5 13.27 -16.46 2.36
N LYS A 6 13.89 -16.94 3.44
CA LYS A 6 13.29 -17.95 4.33
C LYS A 6 11.99 -17.44 4.96
N LEU A 7 11.96 -16.18 5.40
CA LEU A 7 10.76 -15.54 5.94
C LEU A 7 9.65 -15.51 4.90
N TRP A 8 9.94 -15.12 3.66
CA TRP A 8 8.98 -15.12 2.56
C TRP A 8 8.43 -16.53 2.28
N LEU A 9 9.28 -17.54 2.18
CA LEU A 9 8.86 -18.92 1.94
C LEU A 9 7.97 -19.46 3.08
N SER A 10 8.33 -19.19 4.33
CA SER A 10 7.49 -19.57 5.47
C SER A 10 6.14 -18.84 5.49
N THR A 11 6.12 -17.58 5.07
CA THR A 11 4.90 -16.78 4.95
C THR A 11 3.99 -17.33 3.86
N ILE A 12 4.53 -17.71 2.70
CA ILE A 12 3.78 -18.35 1.63
C ILE A 12 3.07 -19.61 2.16
N ALA A 13 3.81 -20.51 2.81
CA ALA A 13 3.24 -21.73 3.37
C ALA A 13 2.08 -21.43 4.34
N THR A 14 2.23 -20.42 5.21
CA THR A 14 1.20 -20.08 6.20
C THR A 14 -0.03 -19.42 5.56
N VAL A 15 0.15 -18.55 4.58
CA VAL A 15 -0.97 -17.88 3.89
C VAL A 15 -1.82 -18.93 3.15
N PHE A 16 -1.18 -19.85 2.43
CA PHE A 16 -1.89 -20.91 1.69
C PHE A 16 -2.44 -22.02 2.58
N ALA A 17 -1.95 -22.21 3.79
CA ALA A 17 -2.52 -23.15 4.75
C ALA A 17 -3.94 -22.75 5.24
N ASN A 18 -4.38 -21.51 5.00
CA ASN A 18 -5.66 -20.99 5.47
C ASN A 18 -6.54 -20.48 4.30
N PRO A 19 -7.12 -21.36 3.47
CA PRO A 19 -7.90 -20.97 2.31
C PRO A 19 -9.16 -20.17 2.65
N GLY A 20 -9.75 -20.40 3.83
CA GLY A 20 -10.89 -19.61 4.30
C GLY A 20 -10.56 -18.13 4.53
N ALA A 21 -9.39 -17.84 5.09
CA ALA A 21 -8.94 -16.46 5.26
C ALA A 21 -8.66 -15.81 3.89
N LEU A 22 -8.02 -16.54 2.97
CA LEU A 22 -7.80 -16.05 1.60
C LEU A 22 -9.10 -15.72 0.89
N LEU A 23 -10.14 -16.54 1.06
CA LEU A 23 -11.46 -16.27 0.48
C LEU A 23 -12.05 -14.96 1.04
N VAL A 24 -11.95 -14.72 2.35
CA VAL A 24 -12.39 -13.45 2.96
C VAL A 24 -11.63 -12.27 2.37
N PHE A 25 -10.29 -12.36 2.25
CA PHE A 25 -9.48 -11.29 1.66
C PHE A 25 -9.82 -11.07 0.19
N ALA A 26 -10.03 -12.14 -0.59
CA ALA A 26 -10.43 -12.05 -1.98
C ALA A 26 -11.80 -11.37 -2.15
N THR A 27 -12.76 -11.69 -1.27
CA THR A 27 -14.09 -11.06 -1.27
C THR A 27 -14.01 -9.57 -0.95
N LEU A 28 -13.26 -9.20 0.10
CA LEU A 28 -13.06 -7.78 0.47
C LEU A 28 -12.34 -7.01 -0.64
N TYR A 29 -11.33 -7.63 -1.27
CA TYR A 29 -10.58 -7.01 -2.35
C TYR A 29 -11.43 -6.86 -3.61
N ALA A 30 -12.20 -7.88 -3.98
CA ALA A 30 -13.15 -7.82 -5.10
C ALA A 30 -14.20 -6.73 -4.87
N PHE A 31 -14.76 -6.66 -3.65
CA PHE A 31 -15.69 -5.60 -3.28
C PHE A 31 -15.07 -4.21 -3.43
N LEU A 32 -13.82 -4.02 -2.96
CA LEU A 32 -13.10 -2.77 -3.09
C LEU A 32 -12.90 -2.37 -4.55
N LEU A 33 -12.51 -3.32 -5.42
CA LEU A 33 -12.34 -3.06 -6.84
C LEU A 33 -13.66 -2.70 -7.53
N VAL A 34 -14.73 -3.43 -7.23
CA VAL A 34 -16.07 -3.14 -7.80
C VAL A 34 -16.58 -1.78 -7.35
N ALA A 35 -16.45 -1.45 -6.04
CA ALA A 35 -16.82 -0.16 -5.50
C ALA A 35 -16.03 0.98 -6.16
N SER A 36 -14.71 0.80 -6.34
CA SER A 36 -13.85 1.77 -7.01
C SER A 36 -14.20 1.92 -8.50
N TYR A 37 -14.51 0.82 -9.18
CA TYR A 37 -14.96 0.85 -10.58
C TYR A 37 -16.28 1.63 -10.73
N ILE A 38 -17.27 1.35 -9.87
CA ILE A 38 -18.55 2.06 -9.86
C ILE A 38 -18.32 3.54 -9.59
N PHE A 39 -17.46 3.90 -8.62
CA PHE A 39 -17.13 5.29 -8.29
C PHE A 39 -16.56 6.07 -9.48
N ILE A 40 -15.67 5.45 -10.28
CA ILE A 40 -15.09 6.08 -11.47
C ILE A 40 -16.11 6.22 -12.59
N TRP A 41 -17.04 5.27 -12.72
CA TRP A 41 -17.96 5.17 -13.84
C TRP A 41 -19.27 5.93 -13.64
N ILE A 42 -19.61 6.28 -12.40
CA ILE A 42 -20.84 7.04 -12.09
C ILE A 42 -20.73 8.45 -12.72
N ARG A 43 -21.77 8.83 -13.48
CA ARG A 43 -21.94 10.19 -13.99
C ARG A 43 -22.87 10.94 -13.04
N GLU A 44 -22.45 12.10 -12.55
CA GLU A 44 -23.22 12.90 -11.58
C GLU A 44 -24.35 13.68 -12.28
N ALA A 45 -25.28 12.98 -12.93
CA ALA A 45 -26.41 13.59 -13.65
C ALA A 45 -27.70 13.68 -12.81
N THR A 46 -27.82 12.89 -11.74
CA THR A 46 -29.03 12.84 -10.89
C THR A 46 -28.66 12.88 -9.40
N ILE A 47 -29.59 13.33 -8.54
CA ILE A 47 -29.40 13.39 -7.09
C ILE A 47 -29.01 12.02 -6.52
N TRP A 48 -29.59 10.94 -7.01
CA TRP A 48 -29.26 9.57 -6.58
C TRP A 48 -27.82 9.19 -6.90
N GLN A 49 -27.33 9.59 -8.08
CA GLN A 49 -25.93 9.34 -8.45
C GLN A 49 -24.95 10.11 -7.56
N VAL A 50 -25.27 11.36 -7.23
CA VAL A 50 -24.50 12.17 -6.28
C VAL A 50 -24.48 11.52 -4.91
N LEU A 51 -25.63 11.05 -4.39
CA LEU A 51 -25.70 10.34 -3.10
C LEU A 51 -24.85 9.05 -3.11
N ILE A 52 -24.91 8.27 -4.19
CA ILE A 52 -24.10 7.06 -4.34
C ILE A 52 -22.59 7.42 -4.38
N THR A 53 -22.21 8.49 -5.08
CA THR A 53 -20.83 8.98 -5.11
C THR A 53 -20.33 9.32 -3.70
N TYR A 54 -21.11 10.06 -2.89
CA TYR A 54 -20.74 10.34 -1.50
C TYR A 54 -20.68 9.08 -0.63
N ALA A 55 -21.62 8.15 -0.81
CA ALA A 55 -21.59 6.88 -0.09
C ALA A 55 -20.34 6.06 -0.44
N LEU A 56 -19.97 5.98 -1.71
CA LEU A 56 -18.76 5.29 -2.18
C LEU A 56 -17.48 5.99 -1.70
N MET A 57 -17.45 7.32 -1.65
CA MET A 57 -16.32 8.11 -1.14
C MET A 57 -15.99 7.75 0.32
N ILE A 58 -17.00 7.38 1.12
CA ILE A 58 -16.82 6.92 2.50
C ILE A 58 -16.55 5.42 2.55
N LEU A 59 -17.27 4.64 1.76
CA LEU A 59 -17.23 3.18 1.80
C LEU A 59 -15.89 2.61 1.29
N ILE A 60 -15.31 3.20 0.25
CA ILE A 60 -14.04 2.74 -0.34
C ILE A 60 -12.89 2.81 0.67
N PRO A 61 -12.62 3.94 1.37
CA PRO A 61 -11.60 3.97 2.42
C PRO A 61 -11.87 2.98 3.55
N ILE A 62 -13.12 2.86 4.01
CA ILE A 62 -13.48 1.91 5.07
C ILE A 62 -13.20 0.47 4.61
N ALA A 63 -13.61 0.09 3.40
CA ALA A 63 -13.35 -1.24 2.84
C ALA A 63 -11.85 -1.50 2.68
N PHE A 64 -11.09 -0.51 2.20
CA PHE A 64 -9.65 -0.59 2.08
C PHE A 64 -8.98 -0.86 3.43
N PHE A 65 -9.27 -0.05 4.46
CA PHE A 65 -8.66 -0.24 5.78
C PHE A 65 -9.16 -1.50 6.48
N THR A 66 -10.39 -1.94 6.21
CA THR A 66 -10.93 -3.22 6.71
C THR A 66 -10.14 -4.40 6.14
N LEU A 67 -9.81 -4.38 4.86
CA LEU A 67 -8.95 -5.38 4.23
C LEU A 67 -7.56 -5.42 4.89
N GLN A 68 -6.93 -4.24 5.08
CA GLN A 68 -5.61 -4.15 5.72
C GLN A 68 -5.65 -4.70 7.15
N ALA A 69 -6.65 -4.29 7.95
CA ALA A 69 -6.83 -4.75 9.31
C ALA A 69 -7.09 -6.26 9.38
N ALA A 70 -7.88 -6.83 8.46
CA ALA A 70 -8.13 -8.27 8.39
C ALA A 70 -6.84 -9.06 8.11
N ILE A 71 -6.03 -8.61 7.15
CA ILE A 71 -4.76 -9.27 6.81
C ILE A 71 -3.77 -9.20 7.98
N ILE A 72 -3.57 -8.01 8.56
CA ILE A 72 -2.59 -7.80 9.64
C ILE A 72 -3.01 -8.56 10.91
N ASN A 73 -4.29 -8.47 11.33
CA ASN A 73 -4.78 -9.20 12.50
C ASN A 73 -4.62 -10.72 12.32
N ARG A 74 -4.86 -11.24 11.10
CA ARG A 74 -4.62 -12.65 10.80
C ARG A 74 -3.13 -13.02 10.84
N ALA A 75 -2.27 -12.15 10.32
CA ALA A 75 -0.82 -12.36 10.34
C ALA A 75 -0.23 -12.38 11.76
N LEU A 76 -0.85 -11.66 12.69
CA LEU A 76 -0.53 -11.63 14.13
C LEU A 76 -1.23 -12.76 14.92
N ASP A 77 -1.72 -13.81 14.23
CA ASP A 77 -2.42 -14.97 14.79
C ASP A 77 -3.67 -14.63 15.62
N GLN A 78 -4.25 -13.46 15.40
CA GLN A 78 -5.50 -13.05 16.02
C GLN A 78 -6.71 -13.71 15.33
N LYS A 79 -7.73 -14.08 16.11
CA LYS A 79 -8.99 -14.56 15.54
C LYS A 79 -9.68 -13.43 14.76
N LEU A 80 -10.16 -13.73 13.55
CA LEU A 80 -10.93 -12.79 12.71
C LEU A 80 -12.27 -12.43 13.38
N ARG A 81 -12.25 -11.45 14.27
CA ARG A 81 -13.44 -10.89 14.90
C ARG A 81 -13.78 -9.57 14.21
N TRP A 82 -14.89 -9.51 13.50
CA TRP A 82 -15.30 -8.33 12.71
C TRP A 82 -15.29 -7.01 13.50
N ARG A 83 -15.72 -7.06 14.76
CA ARG A 83 -15.70 -5.87 15.63
C ARG A 83 -14.28 -5.33 15.86
N VAL A 84 -13.30 -6.21 16.05
CA VAL A 84 -11.89 -5.82 16.24
C VAL A 84 -11.33 -5.28 14.93
N ILE A 85 -11.58 -5.98 13.82
CA ILE A 85 -11.14 -5.57 12.48
C ILE A 85 -11.65 -4.17 12.12
N LEU A 86 -12.94 -3.89 12.34
CA LEU A 86 -13.54 -2.58 12.04
C LEU A 86 -12.97 -1.46 12.94
N ILE A 87 -12.76 -1.74 14.23
CA ILE A 87 -12.12 -0.78 15.14
C ILE A 87 -10.68 -0.48 14.70
N ASP A 88 -9.91 -1.49 14.33
CA ASP A 88 -8.53 -1.31 13.86
C ASP A 88 -8.50 -0.62 12.49
N ALA A 89 -9.45 -0.93 11.60
CA ALA A 89 -9.61 -0.22 10.33
C ALA A 89 -9.82 1.29 10.53
N LEU A 90 -10.67 1.68 11.49
CA LEU A 90 -10.89 3.09 11.82
C LEU A 90 -9.63 3.74 12.43
N LYS A 91 -8.89 3.03 13.27
CA LYS A 91 -7.61 3.52 13.79
C LYS A 91 -6.56 3.68 12.67
N PHE A 92 -6.49 2.72 11.74
CA PHE A 92 -5.60 2.80 10.57
C PHE A 92 -5.93 4.03 9.73
N LEU A 93 -7.21 4.26 9.45
CA LEU A 93 -7.67 5.45 8.76
C LEU A 93 -7.22 6.73 9.51
N ALA A 94 -7.48 6.80 10.81
CA ALA A 94 -7.16 7.98 11.63
C ALA A 94 -5.66 8.30 11.66
N VAL A 95 -4.79 7.27 11.71
CA VAL A 95 -3.33 7.45 11.72
C VAL A 95 -2.78 7.72 10.32
N THR A 96 -3.43 7.21 9.28
CA THR A 96 -2.99 7.43 7.90
C THR A 96 -3.21 8.88 7.45
N ILE A 97 -4.26 9.55 7.93
CA ILE A 97 -4.56 10.96 7.57
C ILE A 97 -3.36 11.89 7.85
N PRO A 98 -2.79 11.97 9.06
CA PRO A 98 -1.64 12.83 9.31
C PRO A 98 -0.40 12.44 8.48
N VAL A 99 -0.18 11.13 8.20
CA VAL A 99 0.92 10.69 7.34
C VAL A 99 0.72 11.20 5.91
N VAL A 100 -0.49 11.09 5.37
CA VAL A 100 -0.84 11.62 4.05
C VAL A 100 -0.62 13.14 4.00
N LEU A 101 -1.01 13.88 5.04
CA LEU A 101 -0.80 15.33 5.09
C LEU A 101 0.68 15.71 5.08
N VAL A 102 1.52 14.99 5.83
CA VAL A 102 2.97 15.21 5.80
C VAL A 102 3.56 14.90 4.42
N VAL A 103 3.19 13.77 3.83
CA VAL A 103 3.66 13.37 2.50
C VAL A 103 3.19 14.36 1.44
N TRP A 104 1.95 14.83 1.53
CA TRP A 104 1.40 15.85 0.64
C TRP A 104 2.15 17.17 0.76
N LEU A 105 2.49 17.60 1.98
CA LEU A 105 3.29 18.80 2.23
C LEU A 105 4.68 18.65 1.60
N LEU A 106 5.35 17.51 1.79
CA LEU A 106 6.65 17.23 1.18
C LEU A 106 6.57 17.23 -0.36
N TYR A 107 5.52 16.65 -0.91
CA TYR A 107 5.26 16.66 -2.36
C TYR A 107 5.05 18.10 -2.87
N TYR A 108 4.29 18.92 -2.15
CA TYR A 108 4.09 20.33 -2.48
C TYR A 108 5.43 21.11 -2.47
N LEU A 109 6.26 20.89 -1.46
CA LEU A 109 7.58 21.50 -1.38
C LEU A 109 8.49 21.06 -2.54
N LEU A 110 8.50 19.76 -2.85
CA LEU A 110 9.21 19.22 -4.01
C LEU A 110 8.75 19.86 -5.32
N ASN A 111 7.46 20.09 -5.50
CA ASN A 111 6.93 20.77 -6.68
C ASN A 111 7.39 22.23 -6.75
N LYS A 112 7.39 22.96 -5.64
CA LYS A 112 7.92 24.33 -5.58
C LYS A 112 9.41 24.40 -5.93
N VAL A 113 10.21 23.47 -5.44
CA VAL A 113 11.64 23.40 -5.75
C VAL A 113 11.83 23.02 -7.22
N SER A 114 11.10 22.03 -7.73
CA SER A 114 11.22 21.58 -9.13
C SER A 114 10.85 22.68 -10.14
N ALA A 115 9.93 23.57 -9.78
CA ALA A 115 9.54 24.71 -10.63
C ALA A 115 10.69 25.73 -10.88
N ARG A 116 11.75 25.70 -10.05
CA ARG A 116 12.96 26.50 -10.25
C ARG A 116 13.90 25.93 -11.31
N TYR A 117 13.65 24.69 -11.76
CA TYR A 117 14.46 23.96 -12.75
C TYR A 117 13.57 23.53 -13.92
N PRO A 118 13.00 24.47 -14.70
CA PRO A 118 12.12 24.13 -15.82
C PRO A 118 12.88 23.33 -16.88
N ALA A 119 12.21 22.36 -17.47
CA ALA A 119 12.76 21.65 -18.63
C ALA A 119 12.90 22.65 -19.80
N PRO A 120 13.96 22.55 -20.61
CA PRO A 120 14.10 23.36 -21.80
C PRO A 120 12.90 23.14 -22.73
N VAL A 121 12.28 24.26 -23.16
CA VAL A 121 11.20 24.20 -24.14
C VAL A 121 11.83 23.79 -25.47
N VAL A 122 11.45 22.64 -25.99
CA VAL A 122 11.82 22.25 -27.36
C VAL A 122 10.90 23.03 -28.29
N GLU A 123 11.40 24.12 -28.86
CA GLU A 123 10.71 24.83 -29.92
C GLU A 123 10.64 23.89 -31.13
N ILE A 124 9.44 23.43 -31.44
CA ILE A 124 9.18 22.72 -32.68
C ILE A 124 9.08 23.77 -33.75
N PRO A 125 10.05 23.86 -34.69
CA PRO A 125 9.99 24.87 -35.76
C PRO A 125 8.66 24.67 -36.54
N PRO A 126 7.99 25.76 -36.93
CA PRO A 126 6.77 25.70 -37.68
C PRO A 126 6.98 24.86 -38.97
N PRO A 127 6.01 24.04 -39.38
CA PRO A 127 6.17 23.21 -40.55
C PRO A 127 6.38 24.06 -41.79
N THR A 128 7.59 24.10 -42.30
CA THR A 128 7.91 24.79 -43.56
C THR A 128 7.30 23.97 -44.71
N LYS A 129 6.44 24.59 -45.50
CA LYS A 129 5.80 23.95 -46.67
C LYS A 129 6.93 23.39 -47.57
N GLY A 130 7.00 22.04 -47.71
CA GLY A 130 7.96 21.34 -48.56
C GLY A 130 9.18 20.72 -47.84
N ALA A 131 9.32 20.88 -46.54
CA ALA A 131 10.34 20.14 -45.78
C ALA A 131 9.93 18.68 -45.60
N GLN A 132 10.83 17.75 -45.91
CA GLN A 132 10.67 16.35 -45.53
C GLN A 132 10.48 16.24 -44.01
N PRO A 133 9.63 15.31 -43.53
CA PRO A 133 9.45 15.11 -42.10
C PRO A 133 10.80 14.75 -41.47
N THR A 134 11.44 15.72 -40.84
CA THR A 134 12.64 15.50 -40.04
C THR A 134 12.23 14.59 -38.88
N THR A 135 12.91 13.45 -38.77
CA THR A 135 12.75 12.54 -37.61
C THR A 135 12.85 13.36 -36.33
N PRO A 136 11.86 13.30 -35.44
CA PRO A 136 11.87 14.10 -34.21
C PRO A 136 13.13 13.74 -33.41
N THR A 137 14.06 14.69 -33.33
CA THR A 137 15.26 14.56 -32.50
C THR A 137 14.80 14.35 -31.06
N LYS A 138 15.18 13.21 -30.49
CA LYS A 138 14.83 12.87 -29.10
C LYS A 138 15.33 13.99 -28.19
N PRO A 139 14.46 14.64 -27.38
CA PRO A 139 14.87 15.76 -26.56
C PRO A 139 16.00 15.34 -25.61
N PRO A 140 16.97 16.21 -25.34
CA PRO A 140 18.08 15.92 -24.44
C PRO A 140 17.54 15.55 -23.05
N LEU A 141 18.18 14.56 -22.40
CA LEU A 141 17.79 14.12 -21.07
C LEU A 141 17.95 15.26 -20.06
N HIS A 142 16.83 15.73 -19.50
CA HIS A 142 16.83 16.77 -18.47
C HIS A 142 16.92 16.15 -17.07
N TRP A 143 18.15 16.07 -16.54
CA TRP A 143 18.44 15.44 -15.24
C TRP A 143 17.60 15.95 -14.07
N PRO A 144 17.37 17.27 -13.89
CA PRO A 144 16.52 17.75 -12.80
C PRO A 144 15.10 17.18 -12.85
N SER A 145 14.48 17.12 -14.03
CA SER A 145 13.14 16.53 -14.17
C SER A 145 13.11 15.06 -13.77
N LEU A 146 14.14 14.28 -14.14
CA LEU A 146 14.25 12.87 -13.77
C LEU A 146 14.42 12.72 -12.26
N ILE A 147 15.30 13.51 -11.62
CA ILE A 147 15.54 13.47 -10.18
C ILE A 147 14.25 13.78 -9.42
N PHE A 148 13.54 14.86 -9.78
CA PHE A 148 12.28 15.22 -9.11
C PHE A 148 11.18 14.20 -9.36
N ALA A 149 11.09 13.60 -10.55
CA ALA A 149 10.15 12.50 -10.82
C ALA A 149 10.46 11.27 -9.94
N THR A 150 11.74 10.92 -9.84
CA THR A 150 12.19 9.80 -8.97
C THR A 150 11.89 10.08 -7.49
N LEU A 151 12.17 11.30 -7.00
CA LEU A 151 11.86 11.67 -5.61
C LEU A 151 10.36 11.62 -5.32
N ARG A 152 9.50 12.06 -6.25
CA ARG A 152 8.04 11.95 -6.11
C ARG A 152 7.60 10.48 -6.07
N PHE A 153 8.17 9.66 -6.95
CA PHE A 153 7.90 8.22 -6.96
C PHE A 153 8.33 7.56 -5.65
N VAL A 154 9.55 7.83 -5.16
CA VAL A 154 10.03 7.30 -3.89
C VAL A 154 9.16 7.76 -2.72
N LEU A 155 8.74 9.02 -2.71
CA LEU A 155 7.90 9.57 -1.64
C LEU A 155 6.53 8.87 -1.57
N TRP A 156 5.83 8.75 -2.71
CA TRP A 156 4.49 8.16 -2.77
C TRP A 156 4.48 6.65 -2.93
N GLY A 157 5.42 6.10 -3.69
CA GLY A 157 5.46 4.68 -4.03
C GLY A 157 6.21 3.82 -3.02
N VAL A 158 7.07 4.42 -2.18
CA VAL A 158 7.89 3.66 -1.23
C VAL A 158 7.74 4.20 0.19
N ALA A 159 8.07 5.48 0.42
CA ALA A 159 8.15 6.03 1.77
C ALA A 159 6.78 6.06 2.47
N PHE A 160 5.75 6.52 1.77
CA PHE A 160 4.38 6.57 2.31
C PHE A 160 3.84 5.18 2.65
N PRO A 161 3.83 4.17 1.75
CA PRO A 161 3.32 2.84 2.08
C PRO A 161 4.10 2.18 3.20
N LEU A 162 5.42 2.28 3.23
CA LEU A 162 6.25 1.73 4.31
C LEU A 162 5.89 2.34 5.66
N ALA A 163 5.81 3.67 5.74
CA ALA A 163 5.42 4.35 6.97
C ALA A 163 4.01 3.92 7.44
N ALA A 164 3.05 3.86 6.51
CA ALA A 164 1.68 3.44 6.81
C ALA A 164 1.61 2.00 7.32
N ILE A 165 2.25 1.04 6.64
CA ILE A 165 2.25 -0.38 7.00
C ILE A 165 2.82 -0.58 8.42
N HIS A 166 3.97 0.01 8.73
CA HIS A 166 4.57 -0.13 10.07
C HIS A 166 3.70 0.48 11.17
N LEU A 167 3.05 1.61 10.91
CA LEU A 167 2.09 2.20 11.84
C LEU A 167 0.85 1.32 12.05
N TRP A 168 0.32 0.72 10.99
CA TRP A 168 -0.83 -0.20 11.11
C TRP A 168 -0.47 -1.44 11.92
N ILE A 169 0.71 -2.04 11.70
CA ILE A 169 1.18 -3.20 12.46
C ILE A 169 1.38 -2.83 13.93
N ALA A 170 2.00 -1.68 14.24
CA ALA A 170 2.18 -1.20 15.60
C ALA A 170 0.84 -0.97 16.33
N ILE A 171 -0.21 -0.51 15.62
CA ILE A 171 -1.56 -0.35 16.15
C ILE A 171 -2.22 -1.72 16.41
N ALA A 172 -2.18 -2.62 15.44
CA ALA A 172 -2.80 -3.94 15.55
C ALA A 172 -2.10 -4.80 16.61
N GLY A 173 -0.77 -4.69 16.73
CA GLY A 173 0.03 -5.34 17.78
C GLY A 173 -0.19 -4.78 19.20
N GLY A 174 -1.00 -3.72 19.34
CA GLY A 174 -1.30 -3.12 20.65
C GLY A 174 -0.21 -2.23 21.22
N GLU A 175 0.86 -1.97 20.49
CA GLU A 175 1.96 -1.10 20.91
C GLU A 175 1.50 0.34 21.19
N VAL A 176 0.44 0.78 20.52
CA VAL A 176 -0.13 2.13 20.65
C VAL A 176 -1.06 2.29 21.85
N ARG A 177 -1.36 1.23 22.60
CA ARG A 177 -2.18 1.28 23.83
C ARG A 177 -1.46 1.88 25.04
N SER A 178 -0.51 2.77 24.87
CA SER A 178 0.28 3.27 25.96
C SER A 178 -0.33 4.47 26.68
N HIS A 179 -0.07 4.53 27.98
CA HIS A 179 -0.51 5.56 28.91
C HIS A 179 0.37 6.82 28.74
N GLY A 180 -0.05 7.76 27.90
CA GLY A 180 0.57 9.09 27.78
C GLY A 180 1.10 9.46 26.38
N ALA A 181 0.91 10.73 26.00
CA ALA A 181 1.24 11.28 24.68
C ALA A 181 2.75 11.15 24.34
N LYS A 182 3.64 11.31 25.32
CA LYS A 182 5.09 11.21 25.11
C LYS A 182 5.54 9.80 24.72
N LEU A 183 4.94 8.77 25.33
CA LEU A 183 5.24 7.37 25.04
C LEU A 183 4.66 6.97 23.66
N LEU A 184 3.46 7.46 23.35
CA LEU A 184 2.85 7.31 22.03
C LEU A 184 3.75 7.89 20.94
N PHE A 185 4.23 9.12 21.10
CA PHE A 185 5.12 9.75 20.14
C PHE A 185 6.42 8.97 19.93
N LYS A 186 7.04 8.48 21.02
CA LYS A 186 8.25 7.64 20.94
C LYS A 186 8.01 6.35 20.16
N ARG A 187 6.85 5.70 20.35
CA ARG A 187 6.48 4.46 19.64
C ARG A 187 6.20 4.71 18.15
N ILE A 188 5.51 5.79 17.81
CA ILE A 188 5.34 6.21 16.43
C ILE A 188 6.69 6.48 15.77
N ALA A 189 7.58 7.21 16.43
CA ALA A 189 8.91 7.49 15.91
C ALA A 189 9.73 6.20 15.71
N SER A 190 9.65 5.23 16.63
CA SER A 190 10.33 3.93 16.48
C SER A 190 9.75 3.10 15.33
N ALA A 191 8.43 3.10 15.13
CA ALA A 191 7.80 2.42 14.00
C ALA A 191 8.23 3.04 12.67
N LEU A 192 8.27 4.37 12.58
CA LEU A 192 8.77 5.08 11.40
C LEU A 192 10.27 4.81 11.14
N ALA A 193 11.10 4.75 12.19
CA ALA A 193 12.51 4.40 12.03
C ALA A 193 12.68 2.98 11.47
N ARG A 194 11.87 2.02 11.93
CA ARG A 194 11.86 0.64 11.39
C ARG A 194 11.39 0.58 9.94
N ALA A 195 10.44 1.43 9.54
CA ALA A 195 9.94 1.50 8.18
C ALA A 195 11.04 1.74 7.14
N PHE A 196 12.06 2.52 7.49
CA PHE A 196 13.18 2.84 6.60
C PHE A 196 14.41 1.95 6.81
N SER A 197 14.29 0.82 7.51
CA SER A 197 15.36 -0.17 7.58
C SER A 197 15.58 -0.86 6.23
N ALA A 198 16.81 -1.32 5.97
CA ALA A 198 17.14 -2.01 4.73
C ALA A 198 16.26 -3.26 4.51
N ASP A 199 15.98 -4.00 5.57
CA ASP A 199 15.13 -5.19 5.52
C ASP A 199 13.69 -4.85 5.15
N SER A 200 13.13 -3.78 5.73
CA SER A 200 11.79 -3.30 5.39
C SER A 200 11.68 -2.86 3.93
N VAL A 201 12.66 -2.10 3.46
CA VAL A 201 12.69 -1.67 2.04
C VAL A 201 12.78 -2.89 1.11
N LEU A 202 13.61 -3.88 1.43
CA LEU A 202 13.74 -5.11 0.63
C LEU A 202 12.44 -5.94 0.62
N ILE A 203 11.81 -6.13 1.77
CA ILE A 203 10.52 -6.83 1.85
C ILE A 203 9.47 -6.12 0.98
N TYR A 204 9.40 -4.79 1.08
CA TYR A 204 8.46 -4.00 0.30
C TYR A 204 8.73 -4.08 -1.21
N LEU A 205 9.98 -3.94 -1.64
CA LEU A 205 10.35 -4.00 -3.05
C LEU A 205 10.06 -5.38 -3.67
N LEU A 206 10.33 -6.47 -2.94
CA LEU A 206 9.94 -7.82 -3.38
C LEU A 206 8.42 -7.93 -3.52
N GLY A 207 7.68 -7.41 -2.54
CA GLY A 207 6.22 -7.35 -2.60
C GLY A 207 5.73 -6.54 -3.78
N LEU A 208 6.30 -5.35 -4.02
CA LEU A 208 5.95 -4.45 -5.11
C LEU A 208 6.09 -5.14 -6.49
N ILE A 209 7.11 -5.98 -6.66
CA ILE A 209 7.27 -6.76 -7.87
C ILE A 209 6.07 -7.69 -8.07
N ILE A 210 5.61 -8.37 -7.02
CA ILE A 210 4.54 -9.36 -7.13
C ILE A 210 3.17 -8.68 -7.25
N PHE A 211 2.86 -7.67 -6.41
CA PHE A 211 1.51 -7.10 -6.37
C PHE A 211 1.29 -5.95 -7.37
N PHE A 212 2.35 -5.37 -7.93
CA PHE A 212 2.24 -4.24 -8.86
C PHE A 212 2.91 -4.50 -10.21
N VAL A 213 4.22 -4.83 -10.23
CA VAL A 213 4.96 -4.97 -11.49
C VAL A 213 4.45 -6.15 -12.30
N LEU A 214 4.23 -7.30 -11.67
CA LEU A 214 3.76 -8.51 -12.35
C LEU A 214 2.35 -8.34 -12.93
N PRO A 215 1.33 -7.85 -12.19
CA PRO A 215 0.03 -7.49 -12.76
C PRO A 215 0.12 -6.49 -13.91
N TYR A 216 0.95 -5.46 -13.78
CA TYR A 216 1.16 -4.47 -14.82
C TYR A 216 1.70 -5.12 -16.11
N VAL A 217 2.75 -5.95 -16.00
CA VAL A 217 3.31 -6.66 -17.15
C VAL A 217 2.29 -7.61 -17.81
N ILE A 218 1.42 -8.24 -17.01
CA ILE A 218 0.34 -9.10 -17.53
C ILE A 218 -0.69 -8.27 -18.31
N LEU A 219 -1.01 -7.05 -17.88
CA LEU A 219 -2.08 -6.23 -18.47
C LEU A 219 -1.63 -5.42 -19.70
N VAL A 220 -0.39 -4.94 -19.75
CA VAL A 220 0.10 -4.00 -20.77
C VAL A 220 0.22 -4.57 -22.20
N PRO A 221 0.69 -5.83 -22.45
CA PRO A 221 0.87 -6.28 -23.82
C PRO A 221 -0.46 -6.38 -24.58
N THR A 222 -0.54 -5.74 -25.74
CA THR A 222 -1.67 -5.87 -26.66
C THR A 222 -1.40 -7.05 -27.60
N LEU A 223 -1.87 -8.23 -27.22
CA LEU A 223 -1.85 -9.41 -28.09
C LEU A 223 -3.10 -9.37 -28.98
N ARG A 224 -2.92 -9.38 -30.28
CA ARG A 224 -4.01 -9.45 -31.26
C ARG A 224 -4.28 -10.90 -31.61
N PHE A 225 -5.51 -11.34 -31.46
CA PHE A 225 -5.98 -12.68 -31.83
C PHE A 225 -6.95 -12.59 -33.00
N ASN A 226 -6.97 -13.64 -33.84
CA ASN A 226 -7.90 -13.73 -34.95
C ASN A 226 -9.30 -14.19 -34.47
N GLY A 227 -9.99 -13.36 -33.70
CA GLY A 227 -11.37 -13.62 -33.29
C GLY A 227 -11.78 -12.97 -31.96
N ASN A 228 -12.89 -12.26 -31.96
CA ASN A 228 -13.39 -11.48 -30.81
C ASN A 228 -13.62 -12.33 -29.55
N LYS A 229 -14.06 -13.58 -29.68
CA LYS A 229 -14.32 -14.46 -28.54
C LYS A 229 -13.03 -14.90 -27.84
N THR A 230 -12.00 -15.23 -28.62
CA THR A 230 -10.67 -15.62 -28.10
C THR A 230 -9.99 -14.43 -27.43
N GLU A 231 -10.10 -13.25 -28.03
CA GLU A 231 -9.54 -12.02 -27.48
C GLU A 231 -10.20 -11.65 -26.15
N PHE A 232 -11.53 -11.76 -26.07
CA PHE A 232 -12.29 -11.51 -24.82
C PHE A 232 -11.95 -12.53 -23.73
N ALA A 233 -11.86 -13.83 -24.06
CA ALA A 233 -11.51 -14.88 -23.10
C ALA A 233 -10.08 -14.67 -22.55
N PHE A 234 -9.15 -14.33 -23.43
CA PHE A 234 -7.76 -14.07 -23.04
C PHE A 234 -7.63 -12.81 -22.18
N PHE A 235 -8.38 -11.75 -22.51
CA PHE A 235 -8.45 -10.55 -21.68
C PHE A 235 -9.01 -10.86 -20.28
N GLY A 236 -10.08 -11.66 -20.19
CA GLY A 236 -10.64 -12.11 -18.91
C GLY A 236 -9.63 -12.91 -18.07
N LEU A 237 -8.88 -13.81 -18.72
CA LEU A 237 -7.82 -14.57 -18.05
C LEU A 237 -6.72 -13.65 -17.49
N ARG A 238 -6.30 -12.65 -18.27
CA ARG A 238 -5.29 -11.66 -17.83
C ARG A 238 -5.76 -10.83 -16.65
N LEU A 239 -7.02 -10.39 -16.67
CA LEU A 239 -7.63 -9.69 -15.53
C LEU A 239 -7.67 -10.57 -14.29
N LEU A 240 -8.04 -11.85 -14.43
CA LEU A 240 -8.05 -12.80 -13.33
C LEU A 240 -6.64 -13.01 -12.76
N LEU A 241 -5.65 -13.22 -13.60
CA LEU A 241 -4.26 -13.36 -13.18
C LEU A 241 -3.74 -12.10 -12.49
N ALA A 242 -4.01 -10.93 -13.04
CA ALA A 242 -3.62 -9.66 -12.44
C ALA A 242 -4.28 -9.48 -11.07
N PHE A 243 -5.56 -9.80 -10.92
CA PHE A 243 -6.28 -9.81 -9.65
C PHE A 243 -5.62 -10.73 -8.62
N VAL A 244 -5.33 -11.98 -9.01
CA VAL A 244 -4.73 -12.99 -8.13
C VAL A 244 -3.34 -12.57 -7.67
N PHE A 245 -2.47 -12.13 -8.59
CA PHE A 245 -1.11 -11.70 -8.23
C PHE A 245 -1.11 -10.44 -7.37
N SER A 246 -2.00 -9.48 -7.68
CA SER A 246 -2.12 -8.26 -6.89
C SER A 246 -2.57 -8.56 -5.45
N LEU A 247 -3.61 -9.38 -5.28
CA LEU A 247 -4.11 -9.79 -3.97
C LEU A 247 -3.07 -10.59 -3.19
N ILE A 248 -2.56 -11.69 -3.78
CA ILE A 248 -1.63 -12.59 -3.10
C ILE A 248 -0.34 -11.84 -2.76
N GLY A 249 0.22 -11.08 -3.69
CA GLY A 249 1.43 -10.30 -3.45
C GLY A 249 1.26 -9.30 -2.32
N TRP A 250 0.10 -8.63 -2.25
CA TRP A 250 -0.20 -7.71 -1.17
C TRP A 250 -0.37 -8.42 0.18
N VAL A 251 -1.14 -9.51 0.24
CA VAL A 251 -1.32 -10.33 1.45
C VAL A 251 0.02 -10.86 1.96
N LEU A 252 0.86 -11.40 1.07
CA LEU A 252 2.20 -11.88 1.42
C LEU A 252 3.07 -10.76 1.96
N THR A 253 3.06 -9.58 1.35
CA THR A 253 3.83 -8.42 1.79
C THR A 253 3.47 -8.01 3.21
N LEU A 254 2.18 -7.78 3.49
CA LEU A 254 1.71 -7.38 4.81
C LEU A 254 1.97 -8.46 5.88
N THR A 255 1.75 -9.74 5.52
CA THR A 255 2.00 -10.86 6.44
C THR A 255 3.48 -11.00 6.75
N THR A 256 4.36 -10.79 5.76
CA THR A 256 5.81 -10.83 5.96
C THR A 256 6.26 -9.70 6.88
N PHE A 257 5.74 -8.49 6.71
CA PHE A 257 6.02 -7.38 7.62
C PHE A 257 5.55 -7.65 9.05
N ALA A 258 4.32 -8.12 9.22
CA ALA A 258 3.77 -8.42 10.54
C ALA A 258 4.56 -9.50 11.29
N ARG A 259 5.19 -10.43 10.57
CA ARG A 259 6.05 -11.48 11.14
C ARG A 259 7.50 -11.07 11.32
N ALA A 260 8.00 -10.13 10.53
CA ALA A 260 9.35 -9.59 10.68
C ALA A 260 9.47 -8.69 11.91
N GLU A 261 8.35 -8.16 12.40
CA GLU A 261 8.34 -7.30 13.57
C GLU A 261 8.50 -8.18 14.83
N PRO A 262 9.60 -8.01 15.63
CA PRO A 262 9.79 -8.77 16.84
C PRO A 262 8.61 -8.48 17.78
N SER A 263 7.91 -9.55 18.22
CA SER A 263 6.96 -9.43 19.32
C SER A 263 7.69 -8.80 20.50
N LEU A 264 7.26 -7.61 20.93
CA LEU A 264 7.80 -6.98 22.13
C LEU A 264 7.72 -7.99 23.28
N PRO A 265 8.80 -8.17 24.07
CA PRO A 265 8.71 -8.97 25.28
C PRO A 265 7.56 -8.43 26.13
N PRO A 266 6.75 -9.32 26.74
CA PRO A 266 5.66 -8.91 27.61
C PRO A 266 6.22 -7.92 28.64
N ASP A 267 5.54 -6.81 28.80
CA ASP A 267 5.95 -5.65 29.58
C ASP A 267 6.53 -6.08 30.92
N VAL A 268 7.83 -5.89 31.12
CA VAL A 268 8.55 -6.18 32.38
C VAL A 268 7.93 -5.40 33.53
N SER A 269 7.18 -4.34 33.26
CA SER A 269 6.40 -3.58 34.24
C SER A 269 5.23 -4.36 34.87
N ALA A 270 4.69 -5.39 34.21
CA ALA A 270 3.67 -6.23 34.83
C ALA A 270 4.26 -7.22 35.84
N GLN A 271 5.55 -7.58 35.73
CA GLN A 271 6.23 -8.43 36.69
C GLN A 271 6.73 -7.67 37.94
N ALA A 272 6.97 -6.36 37.84
CA ALA A 272 7.39 -5.54 38.97
C ALA A 272 6.26 -5.27 39.99
N VAL A 273 4.99 -5.46 39.59
CA VAL A 273 3.83 -5.28 40.51
C VAL A 273 3.48 -6.58 41.23
N ALA A 274 4.07 -7.70 40.85
CA ALA A 274 3.80 -9.01 41.45
C ALA A 274 4.87 -9.46 42.48
N LEU A 275 5.74 -8.57 42.92
CA LEU A 275 6.58 -8.89 44.09
C LEU A 275 5.69 -8.88 45.32
N PRO A 276 5.51 -10.03 46.02
CA PRO A 276 4.79 -10.05 47.29
C PRO A 276 5.55 -9.14 48.24
N THR A 277 4.84 -8.19 48.83
CA THR A 277 5.27 -7.54 50.08
C THR A 277 5.40 -8.64 51.10
N GLU A 278 6.61 -9.22 51.20
CA GLU A 278 6.96 -10.05 52.34
C GLU A 278 6.84 -9.22 53.62
N SER A 279 5.81 -9.53 54.37
CA SER A 279 5.49 -9.02 55.66
C SER A 279 6.71 -9.19 56.58
N ALA A 280 7.28 -8.08 57.02
CA ALA A 280 8.11 -8.06 58.20
C ALA A 280 7.20 -8.39 59.40
N ALA A 281 7.38 -9.58 59.95
CA ALA A 281 6.98 -9.93 61.32
C ALA A 281 8.17 -9.80 62.21
#